data_a4c8c8d9d183591e4c2e257bd54125b0
#
_entry.id   a4c8c8d9d183591e4c2e257bd54125b0
#
_cell.length_a   1.000
_cell.length_b   1.000
_cell.length_c   1.000
_cell.angle_alpha   90.00
_cell.angle_beta   90.00
_cell.angle_gamma   90.00
#
_symmetry.space_group_name_H-M   'P 1'
#
loop_
_entity.id
_entity.type
_entity.pdbx_description
1 polymer ?
#
loop_
_entity_poly.entity_id
_entity_poly.type
_entity_poly.pdbx_seq_one_letter_code
_entity_poly.pdbx_strand_id
1 'polypeptide(L)'
;MAIEGVRPFMVPLATHAPSKPDLEGAPPRVPTGVPDFDYLTGGIPAGSLVLLVGEAGAGHQEFALTSAVHLMLHYDDPELHRFYLGSARGPFVYPNGVAYVSTSRSREQVVDELRSAFSGIYPEVFVRHLAFYDLSASYFRDSVVPSSWAALPAPLLSDAPSATPVTADGPLRALADALDESGPGNLLVVDSLTDLLIRQGVDTNDVLTMLKGLRRRAKSWGAVVYLLLSQGVVPSAVEHAVADSVDGVLEFRWTSSPNFSHRQRSMLIPKFMPVLSRIPNEYHGRFVIRVNTSNGLVTTQHERV
;
A
#
# COMPACT_ATOMS: atom_id res chain seq x y z
N MET A 1 4.20 -32.61 -13.34
CA MET A 1 4.76 -32.17 -14.64
C MET A 1 5.45 -30.83 -14.34
N ALA A 2 6.77 -30.81 -14.27
CA ALA A 2 7.54 -29.65 -13.84
C ALA A 2 7.42 -28.53 -14.89
N ILE A 3 7.14 -27.32 -14.45
CA ILE A 3 7.15 -26.13 -15.31
C ILE A 3 8.63 -25.70 -15.40
N GLU A 4 9.29 -26.11 -16.50
CA GLU A 4 10.60 -25.59 -16.89
C GLU A 4 10.45 -24.20 -17.50
N GLY A 5 11.26 -23.27 -17.03
CA GLY A 5 11.76 -22.19 -17.85
C GLY A 5 11.21 -20.79 -17.67
N VAL A 6 11.38 -20.15 -16.51
CA VAL A 6 11.66 -18.70 -16.46
C VAL A 6 12.69 -18.45 -15.36
N ARG A 7 13.96 -18.39 -15.71
CA ARG A 7 14.98 -17.83 -14.81
C ARG A 7 14.87 -16.31 -14.89
N PRO A 8 14.62 -15.62 -13.79
CA PRO A 8 14.67 -14.16 -13.79
C PRO A 8 16.11 -13.71 -14.00
N PHE A 9 16.27 -12.67 -14.80
CA PHE A 9 17.54 -11.97 -15.02
C PHE A 9 18.06 -11.45 -13.67
N MET A 10 19.05 -12.11 -13.11
CA MET A 10 19.81 -11.55 -11.99
C MET A 10 20.76 -10.48 -12.51
N VAL A 11 20.44 -9.23 -12.25
CA VAL A 11 21.43 -8.15 -12.34
C VAL A 11 22.32 -8.26 -11.10
N PRO A 12 23.66 -8.26 -11.22
CA PRO A 12 24.53 -8.31 -10.05
C PRO A 12 24.33 -7.09 -9.18
N LEU A 13 23.86 -7.30 -7.95
CA LEU A 13 23.81 -6.26 -6.92
C LEU A 13 25.22 -5.78 -6.59
N ALA A 14 25.43 -4.49 -6.66
CA ALA A 14 26.65 -3.85 -6.18
C ALA A 14 26.86 -4.20 -4.70
N THR A 15 27.97 -4.83 -4.39
CA THR A 15 28.42 -5.18 -3.05
C THR A 15 28.79 -3.90 -2.31
N HIS A 16 27.86 -3.30 -1.57
CA HIS A 16 28.06 -2.46 -0.38
C HIS A 16 26.86 -1.53 -0.16
N ALA A 17 25.90 -1.98 0.64
CA ALA A 17 25.13 -1.06 1.45
C ALA A 17 25.35 -1.47 2.92
N PRO A 18 25.91 -0.60 3.75
CA PRO A 18 25.98 -0.86 5.17
C PRO A 18 24.57 -0.78 5.74
N SER A 19 24.07 -1.89 6.28
CA SER A 19 22.93 -1.85 7.19
C SER A 19 23.34 -0.98 8.37
N LYS A 20 22.89 0.27 8.43
CA LYS A 20 23.06 1.06 9.65
C LYS A 20 22.39 0.29 10.79
N PRO A 21 23.09 0.06 11.91
CA PRO A 21 22.50 -0.62 13.06
C PRO A 21 21.25 0.12 13.52
N ASP A 22 20.24 -0.63 13.95
CA ASP A 22 19.08 -0.01 14.57
C ASP A 22 19.53 0.75 15.82
N LEU A 23 19.02 1.98 15.95
CA LEU A 23 19.26 2.77 17.13
C LEU A 23 18.58 2.09 18.32
N GLU A 24 19.27 2.00 19.45
CA GLU A 24 18.73 1.44 20.68
C GLU A 24 17.40 2.14 21.04
N GLY A 25 16.31 1.38 21.21
CA GLY A 25 14.97 1.94 21.44
C GLY A 25 14.21 2.38 20.20
N ALA A 26 14.73 2.19 18.99
CA ALA A 26 13.98 2.43 17.76
C ALA A 26 12.82 1.42 17.60
N PRO A 27 11.67 1.84 17.04
CA PRO A 27 10.57 0.91 16.79
C PRO A 27 10.99 -0.18 15.80
N PRO A 28 10.44 -1.40 15.95
CA PRO A 28 10.69 -2.49 15.00
C PRO A 28 10.26 -2.07 13.59
N ARG A 29 10.77 -2.76 12.58
CA ARG A 29 10.52 -2.41 11.19
C ARG A 29 9.74 -3.51 10.48
N VAL A 30 8.81 -3.08 9.65
CA VAL A 30 7.99 -3.94 8.79
C VAL A 30 8.54 -3.83 7.36
N PRO A 31 8.85 -4.93 6.68
CA PRO A 31 9.22 -4.84 5.27
C PRO A 31 8.02 -4.40 4.43
N THR A 32 8.27 -3.78 3.30
CA THR A 32 7.21 -3.42 2.35
C THR A 32 6.92 -4.55 1.36
N GLY A 33 7.79 -5.55 1.27
CA GLY A 33 7.72 -6.57 0.25
C GLY A 33 8.23 -6.10 -1.13
N VAL A 34 8.76 -4.87 -1.22
CA VAL A 34 9.42 -4.34 -2.42
C VAL A 34 10.93 -4.41 -2.21
N PRO A 35 11.64 -5.35 -2.86
CA PRO A 35 12.99 -5.78 -2.45
C PRO A 35 14.02 -4.68 -2.35
N ASP A 36 14.20 -3.87 -3.40
CA ASP A 36 15.23 -2.83 -3.41
C ASP A 36 14.88 -1.68 -2.48
N PHE A 37 13.59 -1.39 -2.30
CA PHE A 37 13.15 -0.43 -1.30
C PHE A 37 13.52 -0.92 0.10
N ASP A 38 13.18 -2.15 0.44
CA ASP A 38 13.47 -2.75 1.75
C ASP A 38 14.98 -2.91 1.99
N TYR A 39 15.74 -3.23 0.95
CA TYR A 39 17.21 -3.31 1.03
C TYR A 39 17.84 -1.97 1.40
N LEU A 40 17.41 -0.87 0.77
CA LEU A 40 17.97 0.46 1.00
C LEU A 40 17.47 1.10 2.29
N THR A 41 16.21 0.88 2.64
CA THR A 41 15.56 1.55 3.77
C THR A 41 15.54 0.73 5.04
N GLY A 42 15.66 -0.59 4.93
CA GLY A 42 15.39 -1.52 6.03
C GLY A 42 13.89 -1.59 6.38
N GLY A 43 13.00 -1.38 5.40
CA GLY A 43 11.55 -1.37 5.60
C GLY A 43 11.00 -0.09 6.24
N ILE A 44 9.77 -0.14 6.73
CA ILE A 44 9.03 0.96 7.34
C ILE A 44 8.93 0.74 8.86
N PRO A 45 9.10 1.78 9.71
CA PRO A 45 8.86 1.61 11.15
C PRO A 45 7.44 1.14 11.45
N ALA A 46 7.29 0.17 12.32
CA ALA A 46 5.99 -0.25 12.81
C ALA A 46 5.26 0.93 13.47
N GLY A 47 3.96 0.98 13.33
CA GLY A 47 3.16 2.09 13.80
C GLY A 47 3.18 3.33 12.88
N SER A 48 3.54 3.18 11.61
CA SER A 48 3.59 4.30 10.65
C SER A 48 2.28 4.45 9.88
N LEU A 49 1.82 5.69 9.77
CA LEU A 49 0.78 6.12 8.85
C LEU A 49 1.46 6.69 7.59
N VAL A 50 1.25 6.05 6.45
CA VAL A 50 1.95 6.34 5.18
C VAL A 50 0.95 6.71 4.09
N LEU A 51 1.15 7.88 3.50
CA LEU A 51 0.41 8.33 2.33
C LEU A 51 1.08 7.81 1.07
N LEU A 52 0.32 7.10 0.25
CA LEU A 52 0.69 6.69 -1.10
C LEU A 52 -0.04 7.63 -2.07
N VAL A 53 0.60 8.71 -2.49
CA VAL A 53 0.01 9.68 -3.42
C VAL A 53 0.55 9.47 -4.81
N GLY A 54 -0.31 9.41 -5.83
CA GLY A 54 0.13 9.12 -7.18
C GLY A 54 -0.73 9.69 -8.29
N GLU A 55 -0.07 10.02 -9.40
CA GLU A 55 -0.74 10.27 -10.66
C GLU A 55 -1.46 9.00 -11.13
N ALA A 56 -2.51 9.15 -11.93
CA ALA A 56 -3.26 8.01 -12.46
C ALA A 56 -2.33 7.01 -13.17
N GLY A 57 -2.36 5.75 -12.72
CA GLY A 57 -1.55 4.66 -13.26
C GLY A 57 -0.04 4.77 -12.96
N ALA A 58 0.39 5.64 -12.05
CA ALA A 58 1.81 5.79 -11.72
C ALA A 58 2.35 4.70 -10.78
N GLY A 59 1.49 3.90 -10.10
CA GLY A 59 1.93 2.72 -9.36
C GLY A 59 1.62 2.71 -7.86
N HIS A 60 0.94 3.72 -7.31
CA HIS A 60 0.66 3.80 -5.86
C HIS A 60 -0.27 2.68 -5.38
N GLN A 61 -1.24 2.29 -6.19
CA GLN A 61 -2.14 1.17 -5.92
C GLN A 61 -1.41 -0.17 -6.05
N GLU A 62 -0.64 -0.34 -7.13
CA GLU A 62 0.16 -1.53 -7.37
C GLU A 62 1.21 -1.74 -6.27
N PHE A 63 1.75 -0.66 -5.68
CA PHE A 63 2.63 -0.75 -4.51
C PHE A 63 1.90 -1.35 -3.31
N ALA A 64 0.72 -0.83 -2.97
CA ALA A 64 -0.06 -1.33 -1.85
C ALA A 64 -0.47 -2.80 -2.01
N LEU A 65 -0.92 -3.19 -3.21
CA LEU A 65 -1.31 -4.56 -3.52
C LEU A 65 -0.11 -5.52 -3.53
N THR A 66 1.02 -5.11 -4.09
CA THR A 66 2.27 -5.89 -4.06
C THR A 66 2.73 -6.10 -2.63
N SER A 67 2.75 -5.03 -1.83
CA SER A 67 3.12 -5.10 -0.42
C SER A 67 2.22 -6.06 0.36
N ALA A 68 0.90 -5.93 0.19
CA ALA A 68 -0.08 -6.79 0.85
C ALA A 68 0.14 -8.27 0.55
N VAL A 69 0.30 -8.63 -0.73
CA VAL A 69 0.49 -10.01 -1.16
C VAL A 69 1.84 -10.57 -0.71
N HIS A 70 2.93 -9.83 -0.94
CA HIS A 70 4.27 -10.30 -0.57
C HIS A 70 4.46 -10.51 0.93
N LEU A 71 3.82 -9.68 1.77
CA LEU A 71 3.89 -9.86 3.22
C LEU A 71 3.11 -11.09 3.69
N MET A 72 1.99 -11.41 3.07
CA MET A 72 1.21 -12.60 3.41
C MET A 72 1.88 -13.91 2.97
N LEU A 73 2.73 -13.87 1.93
CA LEU A 73 3.55 -15.01 1.55
C LEU A 73 4.50 -15.46 2.66
N HIS A 74 4.84 -14.59 3.62
CA HIS A 74 5.61 -14.98 4.80
C HIS A 74 5.01 -16.18 5.55
N TYR A 75 3.69 -16.26 5.58
CA TYR A 75 2.94 -17.30 6.27
C TYR A 75 2.56 -18.48 5.35
N ASP A 76 2.38 -18.22 4.07
CA ASP A 76 1.84 -19.17 3.09
C ASP A 76 2.97 -19.96 2.39
N ASP A 77 4.00 -19.24 1.93
CA ASP A 77 5.16 -19.79 1.26
C ASP A 77 6.43 -18.99 1.65
N PRO A 78 7.08 -19.37 2.77
CA PRO A 78 8.27 -18.67 3.25
C PRO A 78 9.47 -18.70 2.27
N GLU A 79 9.54 -19.66 1.35
CA GLU A 79 10.59 -19.71 0.34
C GLU A 79 10.36 -18.70 -0.76
N LEU A 80 9.13 -18.64 -1.25
CA LEU A 80 8.71 -17.65 -2.23
C LEU A 80 8.76 -16.23 -1.64
N HIS A 81 8.34 -16.07 -0.37
CA HIS A 81 8.50 -14.80 0.34
C HIS A 81 9.96 -14.33 0.37
N ARG A 82 10.91 -15.24 0.72
CA ARG A 82 12.35 -14.92 0.72
C ARG A 82 12.86 -14.56 -0.68
N PHE A 83 12.32 -15.19 -1.71
CA PHE A 83 12.64 -14.84 -3.10
C PHE A 83 12.19 -13.40 -3.42
N TYR A 84 10.96 -13.03 -3.08
CA TYR A 84 10.44 -11.68 -3.31
C TYR A 84 11.09 -10.62 -2.41
N LEU A 85 11.50 -10.96 -1.20
CA LEU A 85 12.22 -10.04 -0.32
C LEU A 85 13.67 -9.78 -0.81
N GLY A 86 14.21 -10.66 -1.64
CA GLY A 86 15.51 -10.51 -2.28
C GLY A 86 16.67 -10.43 -1.28
N SER A 87 17.50 -9.40 -1.42
CA SER A 87 18.66 -9.15 -0.56
C SER A 87 18.37 -8.37 0.71
N ALA A 88 17.12 -7.92 0.91
CA ALA A 88 16.75 -7.22 2.13
C ALA A 88 17.00 -8.09 3.37
N ARG A 89 17.67 -7.54 4.34
CA ARG A 89 18.02 -8.19 5.62
C ARG A 89 17.71 -7.22 6.75
N GLY A 90 17.23 -7.76 7.85
CA GLY A 90 16.99 -6.99 9.06
C GLY A 90 16.16 -7.77 10.07
N PRO A 91 16.07 -7.31 11.30
CA PRO A 91 15.15 -7.84 12.29
C PRO A 91 13.73 -7.36 11.97
N PHE A 92 13.16 -7.85 10.85
CA PHE A 92 11.81 -7.48 10.45
C PHE A 92 10.74 -8.11 11.35
N VAL A 93 9.72 -7.31 11.64
CA VAL A 93 8.46 -7.79 12.21
C VAL A 93 7.43 -7.84 11.09
N TYR A 94 6.73 -8.95 10.96
CA TYR A 94 5.71 -9.13 9.94
C TYR A 94 4.33 -8.82 10.51
N PRO A 95 3.43 -8.21 9.73
CA PRO A 95 2.05 -8.01 10.17
C PRO A 95 1.34 -9.37 10.30
N ASN A 96 0.45 -9.50 11.29
CA ASN A 96 -0.31 -10.72 11.50
C ASN A 96 -1.29 -11.02 10.35
N GLY A 97 -1.73 -9.99 9.65
CA GLY A 97 -2.65 -10.06 8.53
C GLY A 97 -2.67 -8.75 7.75
N VAL A 98 -3.47 -8.72 6.71
CA VAL A 98 -3.74 -7.52 5.91
C VAL A 98 -5.23 -7.26 5.90
N ALA A 99 -5.61 -6.00 6.19
CA ALA A 99 -6.97 -5.54 6.00
C ALA A 99 -7.00 -4.52 4.86
N TYR A 100 -7.88 -4.75 3.89
CA TYR A 100 -8.15 -3.86 2.78
C TYR A 100 -9.50 -3.20 2.97
N VAL A 101 -9.50 -1.90 3.17
CA VAL A 101 -10.71 -1.10 3.42
C VAL A 101 -11.02 -0.32 2.15
N SER A 102 -12.08 -0.70 1.45
CA SER A 102 -12.53 -0.05 0.23
C SER A 102 -13.68 0.90 0.50
N THR A 103 -13.59 2.12 -0.04
CA THR A 103 -14.66 3.12 0.08
C THR A 103 -15.75 2.93 -0.96
N SER A 104 -15.41 2.51 -2.18
CA SER A 104 -16.34 2.52 -3.32
C SER A 104 -16.31 1.26 -4.18
N ARG A 105 -15.25 0.45 -4.08
CA ARG A 105 -15.08 -0.77 -4.88
C ARG A 105 -15.46 -2.01 -4.10
N SER A 106 -16.13 -2.97 -4.76
CA SER A 106 -16.41 -4.26 -4.16
C SER A 106 -15.14 -5.15 -4.15
N ARG A 107 -15.17 -6.18 -3.31
CA ARG A 107 -14.09 -7.19 -3.25
C ARG A 107 -13.88 -7.86 -4.60
N GLU A 108 -14.97 -8.21 -5.28
CA GLU A 108 -14.94 -8.87 -6.59
C GLU A 108 -14.24 -8.00 -7.63
N GLN A 109 -14.53 -6.69 -7.65
CA GLN A 109 -13.88 -5.75 -8.56
C GLN A 109 -12.36 -5.69 -8.33
N VAL A 110 -11.92 -5.65 -7.07
CA VAL A 110 -10.47 -5.65 -6.73
C VAL A 110 -9.82 -6.98 -7.10
N VAL A 111 -10.49 -8.11 -6.85
CA VAL A 111 -9.97 -9.44 -7.20
C VAL A 111 -9.91 -9.62 -8.72
N ASP A 112 -10.89 -9.16 -9.47
CA ASP A 112 -10.90 -9.27 -10.93
C ASP A 112 -9.84 -8.37 -11.57
N GLU A 113 -9.56 -7.21 -10.99
CA GLU A 113 -8.43 -6.37 -11.37
C GLU A 113 -7.10 -7.10 -11.13
N LEU A 114 -6.92 -7.71 -9.95
CA LEU A 114 -5.74 -8.50 -9.65
C LEU A 114 -5.57 -9.69 -10.62
N ARG A 115 -6.64 -10.41 -10.95
CA ARG A 115 -6.63 -11.50 -11.92
C ARG A 115 -6.24 -11.05 -13.33
N SER A 116 -6.63 -9.84 -13.67
CA SER A 116 -6.37 -9.27 -15.00
C SER A 116 -4.94 -8.71 -15.13
N ALA A 117 -4.37 -8.23 -14.03
CA ALA A 117 -3.09 -7.53 -14.01
C ALA A 117 -1.90 -8.41 -13.63
N PHE A 118 -2.11 -9.40 -12.74
CA PHE A 118 -1.03 -10.14 -12.12
C PHE A 118 -1.17 -11.66 -12.29
N SER A 119 -0.06 -12.39 -12.08
CA SER A 119 -0.05 -13.86 -12.09
C SER A 119 -0.92 -14.44 -10.97
N GLY A 120 -1.33 -15.70 -11.12
CA GLY A 120 -2.31 -16.36 -10.27
C GLY A 120 -2.06 -16.32 -8.77
N ILE A 121 -0.78 -16.19 -8.34
CA ILE A 121 -0.45 -16.11 -6.91
C ILE A 121 -1.02 -14.86 -6.23
N TYR A 122 -1.10 -13.73 -6.95
CA TYR A 122 -1.62 -12.49 -6.37
C TYR A 122 -3.09 -12.56 -5.98
N PRO A 123 -4.01 -12.91 -6.89
CA PRO A 123 -5.42 -13.08 -6.51
C PRO A 123 -5.64 -14.22 -5.51
N GLU A 124 -4.87 -15.31 -5.56
CA GLU A 124 -4.98 -16.43 -4.63
C GLU A 124 -4.63 -16.03 -3.19
N VAL A 125 -3.48 -15.39 -2.99
CA VAL A 125 -3.04 -14.91 -1.67
C VAL A 125 -3.96 -13.82 -1.15
N PHE A 126 -4.37 -12.87 -2.03
CA PHE A 126 -5.31 -11.82 -1.68
C PHE A 126 -6.64 -12.40 -1.17
N VAL A 127 -7.24 -13.34 -1.90
CA VAL A 127 -8.52 -13.96 -1.52
C VAL A 127 -8.40 -14.72 -0.20
N ARG A 128 -7.27 -15.38 0.04
CA ARG A 128 -7.06 -16.26 1.20
C ARG A 128 -6.76 -15.51 2.50
N HIS A 129 -5.98 -14.44 2.43
CA HIS A 129 -5.38 -13.83 3.61
C HIS A 129 -5.83 -12.41 3.92
N LEU A 130 -6.50 -11.71 2.97
CA LEU A 130 -6.93 -10.36 3.23
C LEU A 130 -8.35 -10.30 3.82
N ALA A 131 -8.47 -9.65 4.96
CA ALA A 131 -9.76 -9.18 5.44
C ALA A 131 -10.21 -8.00 4.58
N PHE A 132 -11.38 -8.08 3.98
CA PHE A 132 -11.92 -7.02 3.11
C PHE A 132 -13.10 -6.32 3.80
N TYR A 133 -12.98 -5.02 3.98
CA TYR A 133 -14.01 -4.15 4.55
C TYR A 133 -14.61 -3.28 3.45
N ASP A 134 -15.89 -3.44 3.19
CA ASP A 134 -16.63 -2.70 2.17
C ASP A 134 -17.44 -1.57 2.82
N LEU A 135 -17.04 -0.33 2.53
CA LEU A 135 -17.70 0.87 3.03
C LEU A 135 -18.71 1.46 2.03
N SER A 136 -18.92 0.81 0.88
CA SER A 136 -19.73 1.37 -0.21
C SER A 136 -21.17 1.72 0.23
N ALA A 137 -21.77 0.92 1.09
CA ALA A 137 -23.10 1.19 1.64
C ALA A 137 -23.15 2.53 2.42
N SER A 138 -22.10 2.86 3.18
CA SER A 138 -21.99 4.13 3.90
C SER A 138 -21.51 5.25 2.99
N TYR A 139 -20.67 4.95 2.01
CA TYR A 139 -20.15 5.91 1.05
C TYR A 139 -21.21 6.40 0.09
N PHE A 140 -22.06 5.52 -0.45
CA PHE A 140 -23.12 5.88 -1.41
C PHE A 140 -24.43 6.30 -0.75
N ARG A 141 -24.56 6.23 0.57
CA ARG A 141 -25.72 6.73 1.30
C ARG A 141 -25.95 8.21 0.98
N ASP A 142 -27.19 8.58 0.75
CA ASP A 142 -27.60 9.97 0.44
C ASP A 142 -26.92 10.56 -0.82
N SER A 143 -26.50 9.70 -1.73
CA SER A 143 -25.95 10.07 -3.02
C SER A 143 -26.97 9.84 -4.15
N VAL A 144 -26.59 10.18 -5.39
CA VAL A 144 -27.39 9.87 -6.59
C VAL A 144 -27.35 8.39 -6.97
N VAL A 145 -26.51 7.59 -6.33
CA VAL A 145 -26.34 6.16 -6.62
C VAL A 145 -27.49 5.39 -5.97
N PRO A 146 -28.25 4.59 -6.74
CA PRO A 146 -29.28 3.73 -6.17
C PRO A 146 -28.70 2.75 -5.16
N SER A 147 -29.40 2.54 -4.05
CA SER A 147 -28.95 1.61 -3.00
C SER A 147 -28.71 0.16 -3.49
N SER A 148 -29.44 -0.24 -4.54
CA SER A 148 -29.24 -1.55 -5.19
C SER A 148 -27.89 -1.70 -5.89
N TRP A 149 -27.21 -0.60 -6.25
CA TRP A 149 -25.88 -0.64 -6.85
C TRP A 149 -24.77 -0.71 -5.78
N ALA A 150 -25.05 -0.21 -4.59
CA ALA A 150 -24.16 -0.28 -3.43
C ALA A 150 -24.36 -1.57 -2.60
N ALA A 151 -25.42 -2.33 -2.90
CA ALA A 151 -25.67 -3.59 -2.22
C ALA A 151 -24.63 -4.63 -2.64
N LEU A 152 -24.04 -5.30 -1.65
CA LEU A 152 -23.15 -6.44 -1.92
C LEU A 152 -23.99 -7.53 -2.63
N PRO A 153 -23.47 -8.14 -3.72
CA PRO A 153 -24.11 -9.32 -4.28
C PRO A 153 -24.16 -10.42 -3.21
N ALA A 154 -25.27 -11.13 -3.13
CA ALA A 154 -25.38 -12.27 -2.24
C ALA A 154 -24.24 -13.26 -2.56
N PRO A 155 -23.54 -13.82 -1.55
CA PRO A 155 -22.45 -14.74 -1.78
C PRO A 155 -22.96 -15.95 -2.55
N LEU A 156 -22.58 -16.07 -3.80
CA LEU A 156 -22.80 -17.26 -4.62
C LEU A 156 -21.76 -18.30 -4.17
N LEU A 157 -22.14 -19.15 -3.19
CA LEU A 157 -21.46 -20.40 -2.84
C LEU A 157 -19.92 -20.35 -2.99
N SER A 158 -19.21 -19.62 -2.17
CA SER A 158 -17.76 -19.72 -2.08
C SER A 158 -17.33 -19.82 -0.61
N ASP A 159 -16.42 -20.77 -0.34
CA ASP A 159 -15.78 -20.94 0.97
C ASP A 159 -14.78 -19.80 1.30
N ALA A 160 -14.66 -18.80 0.43
CA ALA A 160 -13.80 -17.66 0.65
C ALA A 160 -14.42 -16.68 1.66
N PRO A 161 -13.64 -16.09 2.56
CA PRO A 161 -14.13 -15.10 3.49
C PRO A 161 -14.84 -13.97 2.72
N SER A 162 -16.10 -13.72 3.06
CA SER A 162 -16.89 -12.65 2.45
C SER A 162 -16.37 -11.29 2.87
N ALA A 163 -16.64 -10.27 2.03
CA ALA A 163 -16.42 -8.89 2.46
C ALA A 163 -17.26 -8.58 3.71
N THR A 164 -16.67 -7.89 4.67
CA THR A 164 -17.37 -7.41 5.87
C THR A 164 -18.02 -6.06 5.52
N PRO A 165 -19.37 -5.99 5.44
CA PRO A 165 -20.05 -4.72 5.22
C PRO A 165 -19.98 -3.89 6.50
N VAL A 166 -19.51 -2.64 6.36
CA VAL A 166 -19.45 -1.71 7.48
C VAL A 166 -20.54 -0.66 7.31
N THR A 167 -21.53 -0.69 8.20
CA THR A 167 -22.62 0.27 8.21
C THR A 167 -22.51 1.18 9.43
N ALA A 168 -22.33 2.47 9.21
CA ALA A 168 -22.26 3.48 10.27
C ALA A 168 -22.94 4.78 9.80
N ASP A 169 -23.09 5.73 10.72
CA ASP A 169 -23.62 7.07 10.41
C ASP A 169 -22.56 7.93 9.70
N GLY A 170 -22.30 7.56 8.45
CA GLY A 170 -21.39 8.23 7.54
C GLY A 170 -20.06 7.49 7.29
N PRO A 171 -19.38 7.81 6.17
CA PRO A 171 -18.23 7.06 5.70
C PRO A 171 -16.99 7.20 6.60
N LEU A 172 -16.79 8.34 7.27
CA LEU A 172 -15.68 8.52 8.21
C LEU A 172 -15.83 7.65 9.46
N ARG A 173 -17.06 7.51 9.97
CA ARG A 173 -17.33 6.63 11.10
C ARG A 173 -17.14 5.18 10.70
N ALA A 174 -17.65 4.78 9.53
CA ALA A 174 -17.46 3.44 8.98
C ALA A 174 -15.98 3.11 8.82
N LEU A 175 -15.18 4.05 8.30
CA LEU A 175 -13.73 3.86 8.20
C LEU A 175 -13.08 3.70 9.57
N ALA A 176 -13.43 4.55 10.54
CA ALA A 176 -12.86 4.47 11.88
C ALA A 176 -13.16 3.12 12.55
N ASP A 177 -14.40 2.64 12.45
CA ASP A 177 -14.83 1.36 13.02
C ASP A 177 -14.10 0.18 12.35
N ALA A 178 -13.97 0.16 11.01
CA ALA A 178 -13.22 -0.86 10.28
C ALA A 178 -11.74 -0.89 10.68
N LEU A 179 -11.12 0.28 10.82
CA LEU A 179 -9.71 0.39 11.20
C LEU A 179 -9.48 0.00 12.68
N ASP A 180 -10.40 0.32 13.58
CA ASP A 180 -10.27 -0.04 15.00
C ASP A 180 -10.43 -1.56 15.20
N GLU A 181 -11.30 -2.19 14.43
CA GLU A 181 -11.50 -3.65 14.43
C GLU A 181 -10.26 -4.39 13.90
N SER A 182 -9.69 -3.91 12.79
CA SER A 182 -8.63 -4.62 12.05
C SER A 182 -7.21 -4.15 12.37
N GLY A 183 -7.06 -3.07 13.17
CA GLY A 183 -5.78 -2.37 13.33
C GLY A 183 -4.64 -3.13 13.99
N PRO A 184 -4.85 -3.79 15.14
CA PRO A 184 -3.74 -4.29 15.95
C PRO A 184 -2.82 -5.28 15.23
N GLY A 185 -1.55 -4.89 15.03
CA GLY A 185 -0.51 -5.75 14.45
C GLY A 185 -0.65 -6.06 12.97
N ASN A 186 -1.55 -5.38 12.24
CA ASN A 186 -1.82 -5.64 10.82
C ASN A 186 -1.24 -4.57 9.89
N LEU A 187 -1.14 -4.93 8.60
CA LEU A 187 -1.05 -3.95 7.52
C LEU A 187 -2.47 -3.55 7.11
N LEU A 188 -2.73 -2.25 7.08
CA LEU A 188 -4.02 -1.69 6.68
C LEU A 188 -3.85 -0.93 5.36
N VAL A 189 -4.75 -1.15 4.41
CA VAL A 189 -4.80 -0.42 3.14
C VAL A 189 -6.16 0.26 3.04
N VAL A 190 -6.17 1.59 2.90
CA VAL A 190 -7.39 2.40 2.72
C VAL A 190 -7.45 2.86 1.26
N ASP A 191 -8.42 2.36 0.52
CA ASP A 191 -8.63 2.63 -0.90
C ASP A 191 -10.06 3.17 -1.13
N SER A 192 -10.25 4.50 -1.18
CA SER A 192 -9.22 5.52 -1.18
C SER A 192 -9.57 6.71 -0.26
N LEU A 193 -8.53 7.37 0.22
CA LEU A 193 -8.70 8.65 0.91
C LEU A 193 -9.25 9.73 -0.03
N THR A 194 -8.96 9.62 -1.35
CA THR A 194 -9.50 10.49 -2.38
C THR A 194 -11.01 10.56 -2.32
N ASP A 195 -11.67 9.39 -2.28
CA ASP A 195 -13.12 9.30 -2.27
C ASP A 195 -13.72 10.05 -1.08
N LEU A 196 -13.11 9.92 0.10
CA LEU A 196 -13.57 10.61 1.31
C LEU A 196 -13.41 12.12 1.21
N LEU A 197 -12.30 12.60 0.62
CA LEU A 197 -12.00 14.03 0.49
C LEU A 197 -12.89 14.75 -0.53
N ILE A 198 -13.40 14.04 -1.55
CA ILE A 198 -14.30 14.61 -2.56
C ILE A 198 -15.77 14.35 -2.27
N ARG A 199 -16.09 13.55 -1.25
CA ARG A 199 -17.46 13.17 -0.91
C ARG A 199 -18.23 14.37 -0.35
N GLN A 200 -19.38 14.67 -0.95
CA GLN A 200 -20.31 15.67 -0.40
C GLN A 200 -20.76 15.26 1.02
N GLY A 201 -20.79 16.24 1.93
CA GLY A 201 -21.17 16.02 3.32
C GLY A 201 -20.03 15.49 4.22
N VAL A 202 -18.83 15.30 3.67
CA VAL A 202 -17.61 15.03 4.46
C VAL A 202 -16.79 16.32 4.52
N ASP A 203 -16.54 16.81 5.73
CA ASP A 203 -15.69 17.99 5.94
C ASP A 203 -14.21 17.58 5.89
N THR A 204 -13.41 18.31 5.12
CA THR A 204 -11.97 18.10 5.02
C THR A 204 -11.27 18.18 6.38
N ASN A 205 -11.71 19.08 7.28
CA ASN A 205 -11.12 19.20 8.61
C ASN A 205 -11.40 17.97 9.48
N ASP A 206 -12.56 17.34 9.31
CA ASP A 206 -12.88 16.08 10.00
C ASP A 206 -11.97 14.96 9.50
N VAL A 207 -11.71 14.87 8.19
CA VAL A 207 -10.73 13.93 7.63
C VAL A 207 -9.34 14.17 8.22
N LEU A 208 -8.85 15.41 8.22
CA LEU A 208 -7.55 15.77 8.79
C LEU A 208 -7.46 15.46 10.29
N THR A 209 -8.54 15.70 11.03
CA THR A 209 -8.63 15.37 12.46
C THR A 209 -8.56 13.87 12.68
N MET A 210 -9.30 13.10 11.87
CA MET A 210 -9.27 11.64 11.89
C MET A 210 -7.86 11.12 11.59
N LEU A 211 -7.16 11.66 10.58
CA LEU A 211 -5.79 11.25 10.25
C LEU A 211 -4.81 11.48 11.41
N LYS A 212 -4.93 12.60 12.12
CA LYS A 212 -4.11 12.86 13.33
C LYS A 212 -4.41 11.86 14.45
N GLY A 213 -5.67 11.50 14.64
CA GLY A 213 -6.09 10.43 15.56
C GLY A 213 -5.55 9.06 15.14
N LEU A 214 -5.72 8.71 13.86
CA LEU A 214 -5.25 7.46 13.29
C LEU A 214 -3.73 7.30 13.40
N ARG A 215 -2.96 8.37 13.16
CA ARG A 215 -1.51 8.39 13.34
C ARG A 215 -1.09 8.00 14.77
N ARG A 216 -1.81 8.48 15.77
CA ARG A 216 -1.57 8.10 17.17
C ARG A 216 -1.96 6.63 17.43
N ARG A 217 -3.08 6.22 16.86
CA ARG A 217 -3.62 4.87 17.03
C ARG A 217 -2.74 3.82 16.35
N ALA A 218 -2.28 4.06 15.14
CA ALA A 218 -1.36 3.19 14.40
C ALA A 218 -0.11 2.85 15.23
N LYS A 219 0.47 3.85 15.94
CA LYS A 219 1.60 3.62 16.85
C LYS A 219 1.27 2.67 17.99
N SER A 220 0.10 2.81 18.59
CA SER A 220 -0.32 1.91 19.69
C SER A 220 -0.61 0.50 19.20
N TRP A 221 -1.04 0.34 17.95
CA TRP A 221 -1.28 -0.96 17.32
C TRP A 221 0.00 -1.64 16.82
N GLY A 222 1.08 -0.88 16.58
CA GLY A 222 2.24 -1.35 15.83
C GLY A 222 1.92 -1.61 14.34
N ALA A 223 0.77 -1.12 13.86
CA ALA A 223 0.28 -1.32 12.50
C ALA A 223 0.97 -0.38 11.50
N VAL A 224 1.14 -0.83 10.26
CA VAL A 224 1.43 0.05 9.13
C VAL A 224 0.11 0.32 8.40
N VAL A 225 -0.18 1.60 8.15
CA VAL A 225 -1.40 2.02 7.45
C VAL A 225 -1.02 2.73 6.17
N TYR A 226 -1.44 2.20 5.03
CA TYR A 226 -1.34 2.83 3.72
C TYR A 226 -2.63 3.55 3.38
N LEU A 227 -2.52 4.83 3.05
CA LEU A 227 -3.63 5.66 2.58
C LEU A 227 -3.41 5.99 1.10
N LEU A 228 -4.30 5.56 0.22
CA LEU A 228 -4.20 5.84 -1.20
C LEU A 228 -4.85 7.19 -1.52
N LEU A 229 -4.10 8.06 -2.22
CA LEU A 229 -4.56 9.36 -2.66
C LEU A 229 -4.19 9.59 -4.13
N SER A 230 -5.17 9.91 -4.96
CA SER A 230 -4.96 10.32 -6.35
C SER A 230 -4.50 11.77 -6.40
N GLN A 231 -3.31 12.01 -6.98
CA GLN A 231 -2.72 13.33 -7.10
C GLN A 231 -3.53 14.24 -8.03
N GLY A 232 -3.70 15.50 -7.64
CA GLY A 232 -4.37 16.52 -8.46
C GLY A 232 -5.91 16.45 -8.44
N VAL A 233 -6.51 15.56 -7.67
CA VAL A 233 -7.98 15.44 -7.55
C VAL A 233 -8.53 16.43 -6.54
N VAL A 234 -7.79 16.73 -5.48
CA VAL A 234 -8.15 17.75 -4.48
C VAL A 234 -7.23 18.96 -4.59
N PRO A 235 -7.61 20.13 -4.06
CA PRO A 235 -6.73 21.30 -4.04
C PRO A 235 -5.38 21.00 -3.40
N SER A 236 -4.30 21.56 -3.93
CA SER A 236 -2.93 21.31 -3.42
C SER A 236 -2.75 21.63 -1.93
N ALA A 237 -3.47 22.63 -1.42
CA ALA A 237 -3.48 22.95 0.01
C ALA A 237 -4.01 21.77 0.86
N VAL A 238 -5.01 21.04 0.36
CA VAL A 238 -5.56 19.85 1.03
C VAL A 238 -4.56 18.69 0.94
N GLU A 239 -3.94 18.45 -0.22
CA GLU A 239 -2.89 17.45 -0.36
C GLU A 239 -1.74 17.69 0.61
N HIS A 240 -1.26 18.95 0.72
CA HIS A 240 -0.22 19.30 1.66
C HIS A 240 -0.64 19.09 3.12
N ALA A 241 -1.89 19.44 3.49
CA ALA A 241 -2.40 19.23 4.83
C ALA A 241 -2.52 17.74 5.19
N VAL A 242 -2.92 16.91 4.24
CA VAL A 242 -2.92 15.43 4.37
C VAL A 242 -1.49 14.92 4.53
N ALA A 243 -0.55 15.35 3.68
CA ALA A 243 0.85 14.97 3.73
C ALA A 243 1.50 15.36 5.07
N ASP A 244 1.11 16.51 5.66
CA ASP A 244 1.59 16.91 6.98
C ASP A 244 1.03 16.03 8.11
N SER A 245 -0.18 15.52 7.95
CA SER A 245 -0.88 14.72 8.96
C SER A 245 -0.37 13.28 9.11
N VAL A 246 0.48 12.79 8.20
CA VAL A 246 1.02 11.43 8.17
C VAL A 246 2.49 11.37 8.58
N ASP A 247 3.04 10.17 8.84
CA ASP A 247 4.45 9.97 9.19
C ASP A 247 5.35 9.95 7.94
N GLY A 248 4.88 9.34 6.86
CA GLY A 248 5.61 9.20 5.61
C GLY A 248 4.76 9.44 4.38
N VAL A 249 5.39 9.92 3.32
CA VAL A 249 4.78 10.11 2.00
C VAL A 249 5.64 9.40 0.97
N LEU A 250 5.03 8.51 0.19
CA LEU A 250 5.58 7.92 -1.02
C LEU A 250 4.79 8.50 -2.20
N GLU A 251 5.49 9.17 -3.09
CA GLU A 251 4.88 9.86 -4.22
C GLU A 251 5.23 9.15 -5.53
N PHE A 252 4.20 8.82 -6.31
CA PHE A 252 4.29 8.07 -7.56
C PHE A 252 3.98 8.98 -8.74
N ARG A 253 4.91 9.10 -9.68
CA ARG A 253 4.83 10.02 -10.82
C ARG A 253 5.23 9.36 -12.13
N TRP A 254 4.73 9.92 -13.21
CA TRP A 254 5.27 9.70 -14.54
C TRP A 254 6.38 10.70 -14.81
N THR A 255 7.57 10.22 -15.14
CA THR A 255 8.72 11.06 -15.51
C THR A 255 9.08 10.83 -16.96
N SER A 256 9.39 11.94 -17.66
CA SER A 256 9.97 11.89 -18.99
C SER A 256 11.48 12.01 -18.85
N SER A 257 12.23 11.12 -19.46
CA SER A 257 13.69 11.27 -19.57
C SER A 257 14.03 11.88 -20.93
N PRO A 258 14.93 12.87 -20.99
CA PRO A 258 15.39 13.43 -22.26
C PRO A 258 15.99 12.39 -23.20
N ASN A 259 16.53 11.30 -22.64
CA ASN A 259 17.23 10.24 -23.38
C ASN A 259 16.32 9.05 -23.73
N PHE A 260 15.05 9.03 -23.26
CA PHE A 260 14.13 7.96 -23.55
C PHE A 260 12.85 8.51 -24.18
N SER A 261 12.46 7.95 -25.31
CA SER A 261 11.21 8.26 -26.01
C SER A 261 9.95 7.81 -25.23
N HIS A 262 10.12 7.20 -24.06
CA HIS A 262 9.03 6.61 -23.27
C HIS A 262 8.93 7.22 -21.88
N ARG A 263 7.70 7.43 -21.43
CA ARG A 263 7.40 7.80 -20.03
C ARG A 263 7.81 6.65 -19.10
N GLN A 264 8.41 7.00 -17.97
CA GLN A 264 8.86 6.07 -16.94
C GLN A 264 8.13 6.36 -15.64
N ARG A 265 7.74 5.32 -14.92
CA ARG A 265 7.21 5.48 -13.56
C ARG A 265 8.34 5.68 -12.58
N SER A 266 8.15 6.59 -11.63
CA SER A 266 9.10 6.82 -10.53
C SER A 266 8.36 6.97 -9.21
N MET A 267 9.01 6.55 -8.13
CA MET A 267 8.57 6.76 -6.76
C MET A 267 9.60 7.67 -6.06
N LEU A 268 9.10 8.68 -5.35
CA LEU A 268 9.89 9.58 -4.52
C LEU A 268 9.44 9.46 -3.07
N ILE A 269 10.32 9.83 -2.16
CA ILE A 269 10.03 9.90 -0.73
C ILE A 269 10.19 11.35 -0.27
N PRO A 270 9.20 12.23 -0.48
CA PRO A 270 9.31 13.64 -0.09
C PRO A 270 9.32 13.84 1.42
N LYS A 271 8.72 12.91 2.17
CA LYS A 271 8.64 12.96 3.63
C LYS A 271 8.68 11.55 4.19
N PHE A 272 9.63 11.19 4.98
CA PHE A 272 9.67 10.01 5.84
C PHE A 272 11.04 9.95 6.55
N MET A 273 11.23 10.77 7.56
CA MET A 273 12.53 10.95 8.23
C MET A 273 13.20 9.62 8.62
N PRO A 274 12.53 8.63 9.27
CA PRO A 274 13.19 7.37 9.66
C PRO A 274 13.56 6.46 8.49
N VAL A 275 13.06 6.72 7.29
CA VAL A 275 13.36 6.01 6.05
C VAL A 275 14.46 6.75 5.30
N LEU A 276 14.30 8.05 5.10
CA LEU A 276 15.26 8.89 4.38
C LEU A 276 16.64 8.92 5.04
N SER A 277 16.71 8.86 6.36
CA SER A 277 17.99 8.83 7.10
C SER A 277 18.81 7.58 6.83
N ARG A 278 18.24 6.54 6.27
CA ARG A 278 18.90 5.27 5.93
C ARG A 278 19.34 5.19 4.48
N ILE A 279 18.67 5.95 3.59
CA ILE A 279 18.99 5.96 2.17
C ILE A 279 20.31 6.73 1.96
N PRO A 280 21.30 6.15 1.25
CA PRO A 280 22.51 6.87 0.88
C PRO A 280 22.17 8.11 0.07
N ASN A 281 22.91 9.22 0.29
CA ASN A 281 22.65 10.52 -0.34
C ASN A 281 22.63 10.47 -1.88
N GLU A 282 23.33 9.54 -2.47
CA GLU A 282 23.38 9.33 -3.92
C GLU A 282 22.04 8.91 -4.54
N TYR A 283 21.14 8.32 -3.77
CA TYR A 283 19.80 7.89 -4.25
C TYR A 283 18.73 8.98 -4.12
N HIS A 284 18.97 10.03 -3.36
CA HIS A 284 18.03 11.15 -3.15
C HIS A 284 16.57 10.75 -2.89
N GLY A 285 16.33 9.55 -2.35
CA GLY A 285 14.98 9.04 -2.10
C GLY A 285 14.14 8.84 -3.35
N ARG A 286 14.76 8.64 -4.53
CA ARG A 286 14.09 8.41 -5.81
C ARG A 286 14.36 6.99 -6.33
N PHE A 287 13.28 6.33 -6.74
CA PHE A 287 13.29 4.98 -7.31
C PHE A 287 12.62 4.99 -8.68
N VAL A 288 13.21 4.30 -9.63
CA VAL A 288 12.52 3.92 -10.86
C VAL A 288 11.69 2.69 -10.55
N ILE A 289 10.44 2.68 -10.96
CA ILE A 289 9.54 1.56 -10.70
C ILE A 289 9.03 0.94 -12.01
N ARG A 290 8.84 -0.37 -11.97
CA ARG A 290 8.19 -1.15 -13.01
C ARG A 290 7.11 -2.00 -12.38
N VAL A 291 6.04 -2.22 -13.11
CA VAL A 291 4.98 -3.14 -12.74
C VAL A 291 4.97 -4.25 -13.77
N ASN A 292 5.05 -5.48 -13.31
CA ASN A 292 4.98 -6.65 -14.17
C ASN A 292 4.03 -7.70 -13.59
N THR A 293 3.60 -8.62 -14.43
CA THR A 293 2.59 -9.62 -14.06
C THR A 293 3.08 -10.62 -13.01
N SER A 294 4.38 -10.90 -12.95
CA SER A 294 4.94 -11.96 -12.11
C SER A 294 5.37 -11.48 -10.74
N ASN A 295 5.90 -10.24 -10.65
CA ASN A 295 6.53 -9.74 -9.44
C ASN A 295 5.83 -8.50 -8.88
N GLY A 296 4.68 -8.12 -9.46
CA GLY A 296 4.00 -6.89 -9.07
C GLY A 296 4.84 -5.65 -9.33
N LEU A 297 4.84 -4.72 -8.39
CA LEU A 297 5.67 -3.53 -8.45
C LEU A 297 7.08 -3.86 -7.94
N VAL A 298 8.06 -3.58 -8.77
CA VAL A 298 9.49 -3.69 -8.43
C VAL A 298 10.17 -2.34 -8.61
N THR A 299 11.12 -2.06 -7.74
CA THR A 299 12.01 -0.90 -7.88
C THR A 299 13.27 -1.32 -8.60
N THR A 300 13.79 -0.44 -9.44
CA THR A 300 15.11 -0.60 -10.05
C THR A 300 15.96 0.59 -9.66
N GLN A 301 17.22 0.33 -9.35
CA GLN A 301 18.18 1.41 -9.08
C GLN A 301 18.34 2.25 -10.35
N HIS A 302 18.48 3.56 -10.20
CA HIS A 302 18.79 4.43 -11.32
C HIS A 302 20.19 4.06 -11.82
N GLU A 303 20.31 3.61 -13.07
CA GLU A 303 21.61 3.61 -13.72
C GLU A 303 22.11 5.06 -13.78
N ARG A 304 23.34 5.28 -13.28
CA ARG A 304 24.03 6.56 -13.48
C ARG A 304 24.17 6.77 -14.98
N VAL A 305 23.62 7.88 -15.48
CA VAL A 305 23.98 8.44 -16.78
C VAL A 305 25.28 9.20 -16.63
#